data_ebc3eebd0d639e8a7370ddde10cea955
#
_entry.id   ebc3eebd0d639e8a7370ddde10cea955
#
_cell.length_a   1.000
_cell.length_b   1.000
_cell.length_c   1.000
_cell.angle_alpha   90.00
_cell.angle_beta   90.00
_cell.angle_gamma   90.00
#
_symmetry.space_group_name_H-M   'P 1'
#
loop_
_entity.id
_entity.type
_entity.pdbx_description
1 polymer ?
#
loop_
_entity_poly.entity_id
_entity_poly.type
_entity_poly.pdbx_seq_one_letter_code
_entity_poly.pdbx_strand_id
1 'polypeptide(L)'
;GRAAVLSALLLLLAGCGWFGGTARPAWIDGGSPQFPSAQYLVGVGQADSRPQATEQAYAAVSRIFKAEITAQAKDWDSYLVVESRGQTSTERRLTLDNVTRVTTDKVLENVQVLDTWFDQKTRQYYALAGMNRAQAEAAMVERLNELDRTIQTEVTEAHQTQDKLSRVRNLKRAAKNLVLREAY
;
A
#
# COMPACT_ATOMS: atom_id res chain seq x y z
N GLY A 1 28.27 60.16 -15.40
CA GLY A 1 26.87 59.74 -15.52
C GLY A 1 26.58 58.68 -16.57
N ARG A 2 27.45 58.44 -17.57
CA ARG A 2 27.20 57.51 -18.66
C ARG A 2 27.69 56.06 -18.37
N ALA A 3 28.60 55.89 -17.46
CA ALA A 3 29.10 54.54 -17.07
C ALA A 3 28.12 53.76 -16.12
N ALA A 4 27.37 54.50 -15.33
CA ALA A 4 26.42 53.86 -14.39
C ALA A 4 25.15 53.28 -15.06
N VAL A 5 24.76 53.81 -16.23
CA VAL A 5 23.58 53.32 -16.98
C VAL A 5 23.91 52.06 -17.78
N LEU A 6 25.15 51.90 -18.24
CA LEU A 6 25.59 50.70 -18.94
C LEU A 6 25.75 49.47 -18.00
N SER A 7 26.12 49.67 -16.74
CA SER A 7 26.21 48.58 -15.76
C SER A 7 24.85 48.07 -15.31
N ALA A 8 23.80 48.91 -15.29
CA ALA A 8 22.44 48.50 -14.93
C ALA A 8 21.74 47.68 -16.04
N LEU A 9 22.12 47.86 -17.30
CA LEU A 9 21.53 47.15 -18.43
C LEU A 9 22.08 45.74 -18.61
N LEU A 10 23.31 45.47 -18.12
CA LEU A 10 23.94 44.14 -18.18
C LEU A 10 23.41 43.15 -17.13
N LEU A 11 22.81 43.67 -16.05
CA LEU A 11 22.21 42.85 -14.99
C LEU A 11 20.79 42.31 -15.31
N LEU A 12 20.13 42.79 -16.36
CA LEU A 12 18.80 42.38 -16.77
C LEU A 12 18.81 41.21 -17.76
N LEU A 13 19.96 40.74 -18.24
CA LEU A 13 20.08 39.62 -19.18
C LEU A 13 20.40 38.28 -18.52
N ALA A 14 20.55 38.20 -17.20
CA ALA A 14 20.83 36.98 -16.47
C ALA A 14 19.55 36.22 -16.01
N GLY A 15 18.37 36.66 -16.43
CA GLY A 15 17.08 36.19 -15.92
C GLY A 15 16.30 35.23 -16.81
N CYS A 16 16.86 34.62 -17.87
CA CYS A 16 16.13 33.75 -18.78
C CYS A 16 16.67 32.31 -18.83
N GLY A 17 16.88 31.72 -17.66
CA GLY A 17 17.33 30.31 -17.56
C GLY A 17 16.34 29.34 -16.91
N TRP A 18 15.08 29.72 -16.66
CA TRP A 18 14.16 28.88 -15.87
C TRP A 18 12.96 28.28 -16.66
N PHE A 19 13.08 28.16 -17.96
CA PHE A 19 12.15 27.33 -18.76
C PHE A 19 12.83 26.08 -19.27
N GLY A 20 13.67 25.45 -18.43
CA GLY A 20 14.10 24.08 -18.63
C GLY A 20 12.93 23.16 -18.24
N GLY A 21 12.34 22.41 -19.18
CA GLY A 21 11.41 21.33 -18.84
C GLY A 21 12.04 20.48 -17.74
N THR A 22 11.27 20.16 -16.71
CA THR A 22 11.75 19.36 -15.58
C THR A 22 12.41 18.10 -16.11
N ALA A 23 13.69 17.89 -15.75
CA ALA A 23 14.44 16.71 -16.16
C ALA A 23 13.63 15.43 -15.82
N ARG A 24 13.75 14.41 -16.66
CA ARG A 24 13.08 13.11 -16.43
C ARG A 24 13.43 12.59 -15.03
N PRO A 25 12.46 12.36 -14.15
CA PRO A 25 12.73 11.88 -12.81
C PRO A 25 13.34 10.48 -12.80
N ALA A 26 14.32 10.24 -11.92
CA ALA A 26 14.98 8.96 -11.80
C ALA A 26 14.05 7.82 -11.38
N TRP A 27 12.96 8.13 -10.66
CA TRP A 27 11.99 7.14 -10.21
C TRP A 27 11.22 6.45 -11.34
N ILE A 28 11.17 7.04 -12.54
CA ILE A 28 10.53 6.42 -13.72
C ILE A 28 11.26 5.15 -14.13
N ASP A 29 12.58 5.11 -13.98
CA ASP A 29 13.43 3.99 -14.36
C ASP A 29 13.77 3.08 -13.15
N GLY A 30 13.04 3.23 -12.03
CA GLY A 30 13.13 2.36 -10.87
C GLY A 30 14.08 2.83 -9.77
N GLY A 31 14.74 3.98 -9.93
CA GLY A 31 15.64 4.54 -8.93
C GLY A 31 15.06 5.80 -8.29
N SER A 32 14.88 5.84 -6.98
CA SER A 32 14.49 7.06 -6.30
C SER A 32 15.31 7.27 -5.02
N PRO A 33 16.26 8.20 -5.02
CA PRO A 33 17.00 8.57 -3.81
C PRO A 33 16.10 9.10 -2.70
N GLN A 34 14.97 9.74 -3.07
CA GLN A 34 14.00 10.32 -2.12
C GLN A 34 13.08 9.23 -1.51
N PHE A 35 12.85 8.13 -2.24
CA PHE A 35 11.97 7.03 -1.82
C PHE A 35 12.70 5.69 -1.95
N PRO A 36 13.74 5.44 -1.14
CA PRO A 36 14.52 4.21 -1.23
C PRO A 36 13.66 2.99 -0.90
N SER A 37 13.85 1.89 -1.63
CA SER A 37 13.07 0.65 -1.52
C SER A 37 13.10 0.00 -0.14
N ALA A 38 14.16 0.27 0.64
CA ALA A 38 14.24 -0.18 2.03
C ALA A 38 13.20 0.49 2.95
N GLN A 39 12.79 1.72 2.62
CA GLN A 39 11.85 2.51 3.43
C GLN A 39 10.47 2.66 2.79
N TYR A 40 10.39 2.54 1.47
CA TYR A 40 9.16 2.75 0.71
C TYR A 40 8.84 1.56 -0.18
N LEU A 41 7.56 1.28 -0.28
CA LEU A 41 7.00 0.46 -1.34
C LEU A 41 6.43 1.42 -2.39
N VAL A 42 6.95 1.38 -3.61
CA VAL A 42 6.56 2.31 -4.67
C VAL A 42 6.15 1.60 -5.94
N GLY A 43 5.24 2.23 -6.68
CA GLY A 43 4.79 1.79 -8.00
C GLY A 43 4.69 2.96 -8.96
N VAL A 44 5.04 2.73 -10.22
CA VAL A 44 4.98 3.72 -11.30
C VAL A 44 3.82 3.40 -12.23
N GLY A 45 3.06 4.43 -12.57
CA GLY A 45 2.03 4.39 -13.60
C GLY A 45 2.34 5.35 -14.73
N GLN A 46 1.95 4.98 -15.95
CA GLN A 46 2.09 5.79 -17.16
C GLN A 46 0.80 5.73 -17.97
N ALA A 47 0.26 6.87 -18.39
CA ALA A 47 -0.94 6.93 -19.20
C ALA A 47 -1.05 8.25 -19.98
N ASP A 48 -2.06 8.33 -20.85
CA ASP A 48 -2.36 9.54 -21.63
C ASP A 48 -2.98 10.66 -20.77
N SER A 49 -3.46 10.34 -19.57
CA SER A 49 -4.01 11.29 -18.61
C SER A 49 -3.45 11.09 -17.21
N ARG A 50 -3.39 12.19 -16.45
CA ARG A 50 -2.89 12.16 -15.07
C ARG A 50 -3.71 11.23 -14.14
N PRO A 51 -5.07 11.23 -14.18
CA PRO A 51 -5.84 10.30 -13.37
C PRO A 51 -5.53 8.84 -13.68
N GLN A 52 -5.46 8.46 -14.96
CA GLN A 52 -5.14 7.09 -15.36
C GLN A 52 -3.71 6.69 -14.96
N ALA A 53 -2.72 7.58 -15.09
CA ALA A 53 -1.36 7.33 -14.62
C ALA A 53 -1.34 7.08 -13.11
N THR A 54 -2.11 7.85 -12.35
CA THR A 54 -2.28 7.66 -10.91
C THR A 54 -2.89 6.32 -10.56
N GLU A 55 -3.99 5.93 -11.22
CA GLU A 55 -4.62 4.62 -11.03
C GLU A 55 -3.65 3.47 -11.33
N GLN A 56 -2.88 3.58 -12.41
CA GLN A 56 -1.88 2.57 -12.75
C GLN A 56 -0.75 2.50 -11.72
N ALA A 57 -0.35 3.63 -11.14
CA ALA A 57 0.65 3.67 -10.06
C ALA A 57 0.13 2.95 -8.80
N TYR A 58 -1.11 3.21 -8.38
CA TYR A 58 -1.76 2.49 -7.28
C TYR A 58 -1.86 0.99 -7.56
N ALA A 59 -2.28 0.62 -8.77
CA ALA A 59 -2.35 -0.78 -9.18
C ALA A 59 -0.97 -1.47 -9.18
N ALA A 60 0.11 -0.74 -9.50
CA ALA A 60 1.47 -1.25 -9.44
C ALA A 60 1.89 -1.53 -7.98
N VAL A 61 1.64 -0.62 -7.04
CA VAL A 61 1.89 -0.84 -5.61
C VAL A 61 1.12 -2.06 -5.11
N SER A 62 -0.17 -2.16 -5.45
CA SER A 62 -1.03 -3.30 -5.07
C SER A 62 -0.47 -4.64 -5.56
N ARG A 63 -0.02 -4.70 -6.81
CA ARG A 63 0.56 -5.93 -7.38
C ARG A 63 1.84 -6.34 -6.68
N ILE A 64 2.73 -5.39 -6.38
CA ILE A 64 4.00 -5.67 -5.68
C ILE A 64 3.71 -6.17 -4.28
N PHE A 65 2.84 -5.50 -3.54
CA PHE A 65 2.47 -5.88 -2.19
C PHE A 65 1.80 -7.26 -2.15
N LYS A 66 0.86 -7.51 -3.06
CA LYS A 66 0.19 -8.82 -3.18
C LYS A 66 1.19 -9.94 -3.50
N ALA A 67 2.20 -9.68 -4.33
CA ALA A 67 3.25 -10.64 -4.63
C ALA A 67 4.14 -10.93 -3.41
N GLU A 68 4.49 -9.90 -2.62
CA GLU A 68 5.24 -10.06 -1.37
C GLU A 68 4.47 -10.94 -0.37
N ILE A 69 3.17 -10.67 -0.15
CA ILE A 69 2.30 -11.49 0.73
C ILE A 69 2.17 -12.92 0.20
N THR A 70 1.95 -13.09 -1.09
CA THR A 70 1.79 -14.44 -1.67
C THR A 70 3.08 -15.25 -1.55
N ALA A 71 4.25 -14.62 -1.65
CA ALA A 71 5.53 -15.29 -1.45
C ALA A 71 5.68 -15.80 0.01
N GLN A 72 5.16 -15.07 0.99
CA GLN A 72 5.15 -15.47 2.39
C GLN A 72 4.03 -16.49 2.73
N ALA A 73 2.99 -16.54 1.91
CA ALA A 73 1.81 -17.39 2.15
C ALA A 73 2.08 -18.90 2.09
N LYS A 74 3.22 -19.34 1.54
CA LYS A 74 3.64 -20.75 1.57
C LYS A 74 3.83 -21.28 2.99
N ASP A 75 4.33 -20.43 3.87
CA ASP A 75 4.50 -20.79 5.29
C ASP A 75 3.14 -20.88 5.98
N TRP A 76 2.19 -20.05 5.57
CA TRP A 76 0.81 -20.03 6.04
C TRP A 76 0.00 -21.27 5.63
N ASP A 77 0.17 -21.76 4.42
CA ASP A 77 -0.54 -22.97 3.98
C ASP A 77 -0.15 -24.17 4.84
N SER A 78 1.12 -24.26 5.22
CA SER A 78 1.62 -25.27 6.15
C SER A 78 1.01 -25.13 7.55
N TYR A 79 0.87 -23.90 8.06
CA TYR A 79 0.22 -23.64 9.36
C TYR A 79 -1.26 -23.99 9.33
N LEU A 80 -2.00 -23.54 8.33
CA LEU A 80 -3.43 -23.84 8.17
C LEU A 80 -3.72 -25.33 8.02
N VAL A 81 -2.80 -26.13 7.46
CA VAL A 81 -2.93 -27.59 7.39
C VAL A 81 -2.88 -28.21 8.79
N VAL A 82 -2.03 -27.66 9.69
CA VAL A 82 -1.89 -28.18 11.07
C VAL A 82 -3.12 -27.82 11.91
N GLU A 83 -3.59 -26.58 11.83
CA GLU A 83 -4.69 -26.06 12.65
C GLU A 83 -6.09 -26.49 12.15
N SER A 84 -6.24 -26.71 10.86
CA SER A 84 -7.53 -26.96 10.22
C SER A 84 -7.79 -28.43 9.97
N ARG A 85 -7.62 -29.28 10.99
CA ARG A 85 -7.98 -30.70 10.87
C ARG A 85 -9.45 -30.84 10.49
N GLY A 86 -9.72 -31.26 9.24
CA GLY A 86 -11.06 -31.48 8.70
C GLY A 86 -11.53 -30.45 7.65
N GLN A 87 -10.78 -29.39 7.36
CA GLN A 87 -11.08 -28.51 6.23
C GLN A 87 -10.51 -29.06 4.92
N THR A 88 -11.25 -28.84 3.83
CA THR A 88 -10.78 -29.19 2.50
C THR A 88 -9.71 -28.23 2.02
N SER A 89 -8.87 -28.64 1.06
CA SER A 89 -7.87 -27.78 0.43
C SER A 89 -8.48 -26.53 -0.22
N THR A 90 -9.72 -26.64 -0.71
CA THR A 90 -10.48 -25.53 -1.30
C THR A 90 -10.89 -24.51 -0.25
N GLU A 91 -11.35 -24.93 0.93
CA GLU A 91 -11.72 -24.02 2.02
C GLU A 91 -10.50 -23.26 2.56
N ARG A 92 -9.34 -23.94 2.70
CA ARG A 92 -8.09 -23.29 3.09
C ARG A 92 -7.66 -22.23 2.08
N ARG A 93 -7.75 -22.53 0.78
CA ARG A 93 -7.42 -21.60 -0.29
C ARG A 93 -8.31 -20.36 -0.26
N LEU A 94 -9.63 -20.55 -0.10
CA LEU A 94 -10.58 -19.43 0.00
C LEU A 94 -10.31 -18.56 1.24
N THR A 95 -9.91 -19.15 2.35
CA THR A 95 -9.54 -18.41 3.56
C THR A 95 -8.29 -17.58 3.31
N LEU A 96 -7.25 -18.15 2.71
CA LEU A 96 -6.01 -17.46 2.39
C LEU A 96 -6.22 -16.32 1.39
N ASP A 97 -7.03 -16.55 0.34
CA ASP A 97 -7.37 -15.52 -0.64
C ASP A 97 -8.12 -14.36 0.00
N ASN A 98 -9.07 -14.65 0.89
CA ASN A 98 -9.82 -13.61 1.60
C ASN A 98 -8.93 -12.80 2.55
N VAL A 99 -8.05 -13.46 3.28
CA VAL A 99 -7.06 -12.82 4.16
C VAL A 99 -6.14 -11.92 3.35
N THR A 100 -5.55 -12.42 2.26
CA THR A 100 -4.68 -11.64 1.38
C THR A 100 -5.38 -10.40 0.83
N ARG A 101 -6.66 -10.54 0.43
CA ARG A 101 -7.45 -9.43 -0.07
C ARG A 101 -7.68 -8.37 1.00
N VAL A 102 -8.13 -8.76 2.18
CA VAL A 102 -8.41 -7.83 3.29
C VAL A 102 -7.14 -7.09 3.73
N THR A 103 -6.03 -7.79 3.84
CA THR A 103 -4.74 -7.19 4.19
C THR A 103 -4.27 -6.21 3.11
N THR A 104 -4.39 -6.60 1.84
CA THR A 104 -4.01 -5.72 0.71
C THR A 104 -4.84 -4.45 0.71
N ASP A 105 -6.17 -4.56 0.85
CA ASP A 105 -7.08 -3.41 0.87
C ASP A 105 -6.71 -2.45 2.01
N LYS A 106 -6.41 -2.97 3.21
CA LYS A 106 -6.06 -2.16 4.37
C LYS A 106 -4.72 -1.43 4.22
N VAL A 107 -3.72 -2.11 3.67
CA VAL A 107 -2.41 -1.50 3.42
C VAL A 107 -2.49 -0.43 2.33
N LEU A 108 -3.29 -0.66 1.29
CA LEU A 108 -3.47 0.30 0.20
C LEU A 108 -4.11 1.62 0.66
N GLU A 109 -4.82 1.66 1.79
CA GLU A 109 -5.31 2.91 2.39
C GLU A 109 -4.17 3.89 2.74
N ASN A 110 -2.94 3.39 2.91
CA ASN A 110 -1.76 4.20 3.23
C ASN A 110 -0.96 4.62 1.98
N VAL A 111 -1.37 4.20 0.79
CA VAL A 111 -0.70 4.57 -0.45
C VAL A 111 -1.08 5.99 -0.85
N GLN A 112 -0.08 6.78 -1.21
CA GLN A 112 -0.25 8.17 -1.65
C GLN A 112 0.47 8.40 -2.98
N VAL A 113 0.03 9.40 -3.72
CA VAL A 113 0.81 9.92 -4.85
C VAL A 113 2.00 10.70 -4.29
N LEU A 114 3.20 10.21 -4.56
CA LEU A 114 4.45 10.81 -4.06
C LEU A 114 4.99 11.86 -5.03
N ASP A 115 4.83 11.61 -6.34
CA ASP A 115 5.27 12.53 -7.39
C ASP A 115 4.52 12.31 -8.70
N THR A 116 4.51 13.30 -9.57
CA THR A 116 3.96 13.22 -10.92
C THR A 116 4.83 13.97 -11.90
N TRP A 117 4.94 13.45 -13.13
CA TRP A 117 5.69 14.09 -14.20
C TRP A 117 4.99 13.95 -15.54
N PHE A 118 5.10 14.95 -16.38
CA PHE A 118 4.57 14.96 -17.74
C PHE A 118 5.72 15.03 -18.75
N ASP A 119 5.78 14.02 -19.60
CA ASP A 119 6.72 13.99 -20.72
C ASP A 119 6.14 14.77 -21.92
N GLN A 120 6.70 15.95 -22.16
CA GLN A 120 6.27 16.79 -23.29
C GLN A 120 6.56 16.17 -24.67
N LYS A 121 7.58 15.30 -24.75
CA LYS A 121 7.95 14.65 -26.04
C LYS A 121 6.97 13.56 -26.42
N THR A 122 6.64 12.70 -25.48
CA THR A 122 5.73 11.56 -25.69
C THR A 122 4.28 11.90 -25.36
N ARG A 123 4.02 13.07 -24.72
CA ARG A 123 2.72 13.51 -24.21
C ARG A 123 2.11 12.53 -23.23
N GLN A 124 2.94 11.87 -22.44
CA GLN A 124 2.54 10.90 -21.44
C GLN A 124 2.68 11.46 -20.03
N TYR A 125 1.71 11.13 -19.18
CA TYR A 125 1.74 11.38 -17.75
C TYR A 125 2.34 10.20 -17.03
N TYR A 126 3.19 10.49 -16.06
CA TYR A 126 3.77 9.53 -15.13
C TYR A 126 3.36 9.89 -13.71
N ALA A 127 3.06 8.88 -12.91
CA ALA A 127 2.80 9.04 -11.49
C ALA A 127 3.61 8.02 -10.70
N LEU A 128 4.16 8.46 -9.59
CA LEU A 128 4.76 7.63 -8.57
C LEU A 128 3.80 7.56 -7.40
N ALA A 129 3.28 6.39 -7.09
CA ALA A 129 2.53 6.14 -5.87
C ALA A 129 3.37 5.28 -4.93
N GLY A 130 3.15 5.42 -3.64
CA GLY A 130 3.85 4.61 -2.66
C GLY A 130 3.41 4.85 -1.24
N MET A 131 3.94 4.04 -0.35
CA MET A 131 3.74 4.14 1.09
C MET A 131 5.06 3.94 1.83
N ASN A 132 5.17 4.58 2.98
CA ASN A 132 6.26 4.31 3.91
C ASN A 132 6.02 2.97 4.61
N ARG A 133 7.01 2.08 4.60
CA ARG A 133 6.91 0.73 5.19
C ARG A 133 6.66 0.77 6.70
N ALA A 134 7.27 1.71 7.42
CA ALA A 134 7.05 1.85 8.87
C ALA A 134 5.63 2.34 9.18
N GLN A 135 5.04 3.20 8.35
CA GLN A 135 3.64 3.62 8.51
C GLN A 135 2.68 2.46 8.22
N ALA A 136 2.96 1.66 7.20
CA ALA A 136 2.17 0.47 6.90
C ALA A 136 2.24 -0.57 8.03
N GLU A 137 3.42 -0.79 8.59
CA GLU A 137 3.61 -1.66 9.76
C GLU A 137 2.83 -1.15 10.98
N ALA A 138 2.89 0.15 11.27
CA ALA A 138 2.12 0.75 12.38
C ALA A 138 0.59 0.57 12.18
N ALA A 139 0.10 0.73 10.95
CA ALA A 139 -1.31 0.50 10.62
C ALA A 139 -1.72 -0.97 10.80
N MET A 140 -0.83 -1.91 10.48
CA MET A 140 -1.05 -3.34 10.72
C MET A 140 -1.11 -3.66 12.20
N VAL A 141 -0.20 -3.11 13.02
CA VAL A 141 -0.20 -3.28 14.49
C VAL A 141 -1.49 -2.74 15.10
N GLU A 142 -1.97 -1.58 14.65
CA GLU A 142 -3.25 -1.04 15.09
C GLU A 142 -4.41 -1.98 14.76
N ARG A 143 -4.41 -2.54 13.54
CA ARG A 143 -5.42 -3.50 13.13
C ARG A 143 -5.39 -4.79 13.92
N LEU A 144 -4.20 -5.30 14.27
CA LEU A 144 -4.04 -6.44 15.18
C LEU A 144 -4.67 -6.16 16.55
N ASN A 145 -4.39 -4.99 17.12
CA ASN A 145 -4.96 -4.57 18.40
C ASN A 145 -6.51 -4.45 18.35
N GLU A 146 -7.06 -3.99 17.23
CA GLU A 146 -8.51 -3.96 17.01
C GLU A 146 -9.11 -5.37 16.98
N LEU A 147 -8.48 -6.28 16.24
CA LEU A 147 -8.93 -7.67 16.13
C LEU A 147 -8.86 -8.39 17.49
N ASP A 148 -7.79 -8.18 18.25
CA ASP A 148 -7.65 -8.74 19.60
C ASP A 148 -8.78 -8.26 20.51
N ARG A 149 -9.12 -6.98 20.51
CA ARG A 149 -10.24 -6.44 21.29
C ARG A 149 -11.58 -7.03 20.84
N THR A 150 -11.79 -7.17 19.54
CA THR A 150 -13.01 -7.75 18.98
C THR A 150 -13.17 -9.22 19.37
N ILE A 151 -12.11 -10.01 19.23
CA ILE A 151 -12.07 -11.42 19.64
C ILE A 151 -12.39 -11.56 21.12
N GLN A 152 -11.74 -10.75 21.97
CA GLN A 152 -11.97 -10.77 23.41
C GLN A 152 -13.44 -10.46 23.75
N THR A 153 -14.03 -9.49 23.09
CA THR A 153 -15.45 -9.14 23.26
C THR A 153 -16.36 -10.31 22.86
N GLU A 154 -16.15 -10.87 21.66
CA GLU A 154 -16.96 -11.99 21.13
C GLU A 154 -16.86 -13.25 22.03
N VAL A 155 -15.67 -13.55 22.55
CA VAL A 155 -15.48 -14.66 23.51
C VAL A 155 -16.19 -14.38 24.83
N THR A 156 -16.07 -13.16 25.35
CA THR A 156 -16.75 -12.77 26.60
C THR A 156 -18.26 -12.85 26.46
N GLU A 157 -18.82 -12.33 25.38
CA GLU A 157 -20.25 -12.42 25.07
C GLU A 157 -20.70 -13.87 24.93
N ALA A 158 -19.89 -14.72 24.28
CA ALA A 158 -20.20 -16.16 24.15
C ALA A 158 -20.28 -16.86 25.53
N HIS A 159 -19.40 -16.50 26.46
CA HIS A 159 -19.42 -17.04 27.84
C HIS A 159 -20.62 -16.54 28.65
N GLN A 160 -21.06 -15.31 28.44
CA GLN A 160 -22.18 -14.72 29.16
C GLN A 160 -23.55 -15.11 28.60
N THR A 161 -23.62 -15.55 27.35
CA THR A 161 -24.86 -15.88 26.65
C THR A 161 -25.36 -17.27 27.04
N GLN A 162 -26.60 -17.36 27.51
CA GLN A 162 -27.25 -18.62 27.86
C GLN A 162 -27.78 -19.41 26.64
N ASP A 163 -28.06 -18.66 25.54
CA ASP A 163 -28.54 -19.28 24.29
C ASP A 163 -27.38 -19.98 23.54
N LYS A 164 -27.54 -21.28 23.34
CA LYS A 164 -26.54 -22.14 22.69
C LYS A 164 -26.23 -21.72 21.25
N LEU A 165 -27.22 -21.27 20.49
CA LEU A 165 -27.03 -20.86 19.09
C LEU A 165 -26.23 -19.55 19.00
N SER A 166 -26.57 -18.59 19.86
CA SER A 166 -25.83 -17.33 19.95
C SER A 166 -24.39 -17.54 20.42
N ARG A 167 -24.18 -18.47 21.37
CA ARG A 167 -22.83 -18.84 21.81
C ARG A 167 -21.99 -19.42 20.66
N VAL A 168 -22.53 -20.39 19.92
CA VAL A 168 -21.84 -20.97 18.77
C VAL A 168 -21.53 -19.93 17.70
N ARG A 169 -22.48 -19.03 17.42
CA ARG A 169 -22.28 -17.95 16.44
C ARG A 169 -21.16 -16.99 16.86
N ASN A 170 -21.12 -16.58 18.13
CA ASN A 170 -20.08 -15.67 18.64
C ASN A 170 -18.71 -16.34 18.64
N LEU A 171 -18.60 -17.60 19.06
CA LEU A 171 -17.34 -18.35 19.00
C LEU A 171 -16.86 -18.56 17.55
N LYS A 172 -17.77 -18.80 16.61
CA LYS A 172 -17.43 -18.91 15.19
C LYS A 172 -16.90 -17.59 14.63
N ARG A 173 -17.47 -16.45 15.03
CA ARG A 173 -16.96 -15.12 14.65
C ARG A 173 -15.59 -14.85 15.26
N ALA A 174 -15.40 -15.13 16.55
CA ALA A 174 -14.11 -15.02 17.21
C ALA A 174 -13.03 -15.85 16.52
N ALA A 175 -13.33 -17.11 16.18
CA ALA A 175 -12.41 -17.98 15.44
C ALA A 175 -12.05 -17.41 14.05
N LYS A 176 -13.04 -16.87 13.32
CA LYS A 176 -12.80 -16.20 12.04
C LYS A 176 -11.89 -14.98 12.17
N ASN A 177 -12.12 -14.16 13.19
CA ASN A 177 -11.31 -12.97 13.47
C ASN A 177 -9.89 -13.35 13.92
N LEU A 178 -9.74 -14.47 14.62
CA LEU A 178 -8.41 -15.00 14.98
C LEU A 178 -7.60 -15.37 13.74
N VAL A 179 -8.22 -16.03 12.75
CA VAL A 179 -7.57 -16.34 11.48
C VAL A 179 -7.16 -15.07 10.73
N LEU A 180 -8.02 -14.02 10.75
CA LEU A 180 -7.66 -12.72 10.16
C LEU A 180 -6.51 -12.07 10.90
N ARG A 181 -6.50 -12.12 12.25
CA ARG A 181 -5.42 -11.59 13.07
C ARG A 181 -4.07 -12.19 12.73
N GLU A 182 -4.03 -13.49 12.55
CA GLU A 182 -2.79 -14.19 12.21
C GLU A 182 -2.24 -13.83 10.82
N ALA A 183 -3.04 -13.21 9.96
CA ALA A 183 -2.64 -12.75 8.63
C ALA A 183 -2.00 -11.36 8.61
N TYR A 184 -2.07 -10.61 9.68
CA TYR A 184 -1.45 -9.29 9.84
C TYR A 184 -0.10 -9.40 10.52
#